data_7a78cb264e9126edc32dd371029a9c51
#
_entry.id   7a78cb264e9126edc32dd371029a9c51
#
_cell.length_a   1.000
_cell.length_b   1.000
_cell.length_c   1.000
_cell.angle_alpha   90.00
_cell.angle_beta   90.00
_cell.angle_gamma   90.00
#
_symmetry.space_group_name_H-M   'P 1'
#
loop_
_entity.id
_entity.type
_entity.pdbx_description
1 polymer ?
#
loop_
_entity_poly.entity_id
_entity_poly.type
_entity_poly.pdbx_seq_one_letter_code
_entity_poly.pdbx_strand_id
1 'polypeptide(L)'
;DKWHDRFYLYGEQPFLQMPTIQAAALKTLGVVSPEISTGNTTVLTQSQQEQYATDADKAVTLVVQMAFGLSGKKTDNGVVLTPGYMGKQNEKGKSASGKAGSAVGHMGLLHSFWLGNAIVESIWLNLFTREDIAELVMYPSLGVAPWEQMPAGEDDEIARALKASLMGRLVPVGKFCLLADTGLHYSDGIAHAGYLEGKADPTVSVDFAPKKPVVLWVNPGKRPWRELTSILQFIEQGNTSGFDTPQLKRTLKRVSRSVEQFAIWSGGLRVSSNAGEQYASGTDDYVQSEFWLPTSLLGSVFLAQLKHEMAQLDTVQKQLWGAVARYFRQLSDIDKSGSGKAQPFVAAQAQKASERFWQLCERQAQALINACGFTEDAKSQRLQLRKTFAV
;
A
#
# COMPACT_ATOMS: atom_id res chain seq x y z
N ASP A 1 6.47 31.23 11.86
CA ASP A 1 6.00 29.86 11.83
C ASP A 1 6.69 29.04 12.92
N LYS A 2 5.91 28.52 13.89
CA LYS A 2 6.41 27.83 15.10
C LYS A 2 7.30 26.62 14.79
N TRP A 3 7.06 25.98 13.66
CA TRP A 3 7.71 24.71 13.30
C TRP A 3 8.73 24.85 12.16
N HIS A 4 9.00 26.04 11.66
CA HIS A 4 9.88 26.26 10.52
C HIS A 4 11.24 25.58 10.70
N ASP A 5 11.85 25.74 11.88
CA ASP A 5 13.19 25.21 12.16
C ASP A 5 13.25 23.67 12.27
N ARG A 6 12.07 23.02 12.31
CA ARG A 6 11.95 21.55 12.33
C ARG A 6 11.96 20.90 10.94
N PHE A 7 12.00 21.71 9.88
CA PHE A 7 12.00 21.23 8.51
C PHE A 7 13.35 21.38 7.80
N TYR A 8 14.42 21.70 8.55
CA TYR A 8 15.76 21.64 8.02
C TYR A 8 16.30 20.22 7.99
N LEU A 9 17.03 19.88 6.91
CA LEU A 9 17.63 18.56 6.74
C LEU A 9 18.77 18.31 7.73
N TYR A 10 19.46 19.36 8.14
CA TYR A 10 20.58 19.35 9.06
C TYR A 10 20.34 20.32 10.22
N GLY A 11 21.06 20.13 11.33
CA GLY A 11 20.96 20.99 12.52
C GLY A 11 20.75 20.18 13.79
N GLU A 12 20.43 20.87 14.89
CA GLU A 12 20.23 20.22 16.19
C GLU A 12 18.99 19.32 16.25
N GLN A 13 17.96 19.68 15.48
CA GLN A 13 16.67 18.95 15.41
C GLN A 13 16.28 18.74 13.96
N PRO A 14 17.01 17.89 13.24
CA PRO A 14 16.84 17.72 11.81
C PRO A 14 15.51 16.99 11.50
N PHE A 15 14.89 17.36 10.38
CA PHE A 15 13.57 16.85 9.98
C PHE A 15 13.53 15.33 9.89
N LEU A 16 12.58 14.72 10.62
CA LEU A 16 12.35 13.27 10.68
C LEU A 16 13.58 12.43 11.07
N GLN A 17 14.56 13.04 11.72
CA GLN A 17 15.77 12.38 12.14
C GLN A 17 15.89 12.34 13.67
N MET A 18 16.58 11.33 14.17
CA MET A 18 16.74 11.07 15.60
C MET A 18 18.20 11.37 16.01
N PRO A 19 18.50 12.52 16.63
CA PRO A 19 19.88 12.87 16.97
C PRO A 19 20.58 11.86 17.89
N THR A 20 19.84 11.21 18.79
CA THR A 20 20.38 10.25 19.74
C THR A 20 20.93 8.96 19.11
N ILE A 21 20.57 8.67 17.83
CA ILE A 21 21.09 7.50 17.11
C ILE A 21 22.55 7.66 16.65
N GLN A 22 23.19 8.80 16.87
CA GLN A 22 24.59 9.05 16.48
C GLN A 22 25.56 7.99 17.02
N ALA A 23 25.22 7.32 18.10
CA ALA A 23 26.01 6.22 18.66
C ALA A 23 25.96 4.93 17.81
N ALA A 24 25.00 4.79 16.91
CA ALA A 24 24.91 3.65 16.01
C ALA A 24 26.03 3.67 14.95
N ALA A 25 26.38 2.49 14.45
CA ALA A 25 27.39 2.37 13.41
C ALA A 25 27.01 3.14 12.15
N LEU A 26 27.92 3.98 11.64
CA LEU A 26 27.73 4.69 10.38
C LEU A 26 27.64 3.69 9.21
N LYS A 27 26.67 3.90 8.34
CA LYS A 27 26.43 3.10 7.12
C LYS A 27 26.45 4.02 5.91
N THR A 28 26.76 3.46 4.75
CA THR A 28 26.59 4.18 3.49
C THR A 28 25.11 4.36 3.16
N LEU A 29 24.74 5.35 2.35
CA LEU A 29 23.34 5.58 1.92
C LEU A 29 22.76 4.39 1.14
N GLY A 30 23.61 3.61 0.48
CA GLY A 30 23.20 2.39 -0.22
C GLY A 30 22.46 1.37 0.65
N VAL A 31 22.60 1.42 1.97
CA VAL A 31 21.85 0.56 2.89
C VAL A 31 20.34 0.77 2.79
N VAL A 32 19.89 1.97 2.47
CA VAL A 32 18.48 2.36 2.35
C VAL A 32 18.04 2.55 0.90
N SER A 33 18.97 2.47 -0.05
CA SER A 33 18.66 2.58 -1.48
C SER A 33 18.01 1.29 -2.00
N PRO A 34 16.87 1.37 -2.68
CA PRO A 34 16.23 0.20 -3.27
C PRO A 34 16.98 -0.36 -4.49
N GLU A 35 17.81 0.45 -5.16
CA GLU A 35 18.58 0.04 -6.33
C GLU A 35 19.82 -0.79 -5.97
N ILE A 36 20.25 -0.77 -4.71
CA ILE A 36 21.45 -1.49 -4.27
C ILE A 36 21.05 -2.80 -3.58
N SER A 37 21.45 -3.91 -4.15
CA SER A 37 21.25 -5.23 -3.57
C SER A 37 22.12 -5.41 -2.33
N THR A 38 21.52 -5.88 -1.24
CA THR A 38 22.21 -6.13 0.03
C THR A 38 22.08 -7.58 0.52
N GLY A 39 21.45 -8.46 -0.27
CA GLY A 39 21.22 -9.87 0.07
C GLY A 39 22.09 -10.84 -0.73
N ASN A 40 22.05 -12.14 -0.35
CA ASN A 40 22.75 -13.20 -1.05
C ASN A 40 22.13 -13.54 -2.43
N THR A 41 20.96 -13.06 -2.73
CA THR A 41 20.23 -13.20 -4.00
C THR A 41 20.47 -11.98 -4.88
N THR A 42 21.72 -11.71 -5.20
CA THR A 42 22.07 -10.58 -6.06
C THR A 42 21.61 -10.86 -7.48
N VAL A 43 20.66 -10.08 -7.98
CA VAL A 43 20.33 -10.08 -9.40
C VAL A 43 21.45 -9.31 -10.11
N LEU A 44 22.07 -9.94 -11.10
CA LEU A 44 23.20 -9.38 -11.87
C LEU A 44 22.92 -8.04 -12.55
N THR A 45 21.66 -7.63 -12.60
CA THR A 45 21.20 -6.39 -13.23
C THR A 45 21.13 -5.19 -12.29
N GLN A 46 21.31 -5.37 -10.98
CA GLN A 46 21.30 -4.27 -10.03
C GLN A 46 22.69 -3.64 -9.90
N SER A 47 22.76 -2.32 -9.98
CA SER A 47 24.01 -1.59 -9.71
C SER A 47 24.40 -1.79 -8.26
N GLN A 48 25.66 -2.17 -8.04
CA GLN A 48 26.24 -2.25 -6.70
C GLN A 48 27.04 -1.00 -6.33
N GLN A 49 27.12 -0.05 -7.24
CA GLN A 49 27.81 1.21 -6.99
C GLN A 49 26.84 2.22 -6.39
N GLU A 50 27.23 2.74 -5.26
CA GLU A 50 26.50 3.82 -4.61
C GLU A 50 26.63 5.10 -5.44
N GLN A 51 25.50 5.70 -5.81
CA GLN A 51 25.46 6.97 -6.49
C GLN A 51 25.51 8.11 -5.47
N TYR A 52 26.07 9.24 -5.88
CA TYR A 52 26.02 10.46 -5.09
C TYR A 52 24.56 10.90 -4.93
N ALA A 53 24.11 11.04 -3.69
CA ALA A 53 22.77 11.50 -3.36
C ALA A 53 22.79 13.01 -3.07
N THR A 54 21.95 13.76 -3.76
CA THR A 54 21.71 15.19 -3.44
C THR A 54 20.94 15.32 -2.13
N ASP A 55 20.86 16.51 -1.57
CA ASP A 55 20.07 16.75 -0.35
C ASP A 55 18.57 16.52 -0.59
N ALA A 56 18.09 16.75 -1.80
CA ALA A 56 16.72 16.39 -2.18
C ALA A 56 16.50 14.87 -2.13
N ASP A 57 17.43 14.08 -2.66
CA ASP A 57 17.36 12.60 -2.61
C ASP A 57 17.41 12.09 -1.17
N LYS A 58 18.25 12.69 -0.33
CA LYS A 58 18.34 12.36 1.10
C LYS A 58 17.03 12.67 1.82
N ALA A 59 16.41 13.83 1.55
CA ALA A 59 15.13 14.21 2.15
C ALA A 59 14.01 13.25 1.76
N VAL A 60 13.91 12.88 0.47
CA VAL A 60 12.95 11.87 -0.01
C VAL A 60 13.22 10.51 0.65
N THR A 61 14.48 10.11 0.75
CA THR A 61 14.89 8.86 1.40
C THR A 61 14.43 8.81 2.86
N LEU A 62 14.59 9.89 3.62
CA LEU A 62 14.11 9.95 5.02
C LEU A 62 12.60 9.77 5.10
N VAL A 63 11.83 10.45 4.25
CA VAL A 63 10.36 10.28 4.20
C VAL A 63 9.98 8.83 3.88
N VAL A 64 10.66 8.21 2.92
CA VAL A 64 10.45 6.79 2.58
C VAL A 64 10.72 5.88 3.78
N GLN A 65 11.78 6.16 4.56
CA GLN A 65 12.11 5.34 5.74
C GLN A 65 11.07 5.42 6.86
N MET A 66 10.25 6.48 6.91
CA MET A 66 9.18 6.58 7.92
C MET A 66 8.13 5.48 7.75
N ALA A 67 7.68 5.23 6.53
CA ALA A 67 6.56 4.33 6.24
C ALA A 67 6.93 3.09 5.42
N PHE A 68 7.94 3.21 4.54
CA PHE A 68 8.31 2.19 3.54
C PHE A 68 9.70 1.58 3.78
N GLY A 69 10.25 1.76 4.97
CA GLY A 69 11.54 1.16 5.34
C GLY A 69 11.53 -0.36 5.18
N LEU A 70 12.37 -0.89 4.30
CA LEU A 70 12.43 -2.32 3.99
C LEU A 70 13.05 -3.11 5.15
N SER A 71 12.59 -4.34 5.36
CA SER A 71 13.17 -5.26 6.34
C SER A 71 14.47 -5.90 5.79
N GLY A 72 15.22 -6.53 6.68
CA GLY A 72 16.42 -7.29 6.31
C GLY A 72 17.70 -6.47 6.13
N LYS A 73 17.63 -5.15 6.29
CA LYS A 73 18.83 -4.30 6.29
C LYS A 73 19.58 -4.44 7.61
N LYS A 74 20.91 -4.34 7.55
CA LYS A 74 21.78 -4.38 8.75
C LYS A 74 21.59 -3.10 9.56
N THR A 75 20.76 -3.17 10.58
CA THR A 75 20.49 -2.10 11.53
C THR A 75 21.28 -2.32 12.83
N ASP A 76 21.63 -1.24 13.51
CA ASP A 76 22.18 -1.29 14.85
C ASP A 76 21.11 -0.88 15.85
N ASN A 77 20.40 -1.88 16.36
CA ASN A 77 19.22 -1.68 17.21
C ASN A 77 19.56 -1.44 18.68
N GLY A 78 20.79 -1.76 19.11
CA GLY A 78 21.20 -1.67 20.50
C GLY A 78 21.10 -0.27 21.09
N VAL A 79 21.33 0.76 20.26
CA VAL A 79 21.35 2.17 20.67
C VAL A 79 19.99 2.81 20.88
N VAL A 80 18.92 2.17 20.39
CA VAL A 80 17.54 2.72 20.45
C VAL A 80 16.62 1.95 21.38
N LEU A 81 17.11 0.85 21.99
CA LEU A 81 16.30 0.05 22.90
C LEU A 81 16.05 0.81 24.21
N THR A 82 14.81 1.02 24.52
CA THR A 82 14.39 1.58 25.81
C THR A 82 14.75 0.61 26.94
N PRO A 83 15.36 1.07 28.04
CA PRO A 83 15.72 0.20 29.15
C PRO A 83 14.52 -0.61 29.66
N GLY A 84 14.70 -1.92 29.79
CA GLY A 84 13.64 -2.85 30.20
C GLY A 84 12.70 -3.32 29.08
N TYR A 85 12.82 -2.79 27.85
CA TYR A 85 12.02 -3.27 26.73
C TYR A 85 12.60 -4.55 26.13
N MET A 86 11.80 -5.61 26.09
CA MET A 86 12.22 -6.93 25.62
C MET A 86 11.76 -7.29 24.22
N GLY A 87 10.96 -6.44 23.56
CA GLY A 87 10.32 -6.72 22.28
C GLY A 87 11.29 -6.93 21.12
N LYS A 88 12.51 -6.43 21.22
CA LYS A 88 13.58 -6.59 20.23
C LYS A 88 14.80 -7.37 20.73
N GLN A 89 14.70 -7.99 21.91
CA GLN A 89 15.73 -8.87 22.43
C GLN A 89 15.18 -10.29 22.56
N ASN A 90 16.01 -11.29 22.23
CA ASN A 90 15.69 -12.67 22.56
C ASN A 90 16.01 -12.96 24.04
N GLU A 91 15.64 -14.14 24.55
CA GLU A 91 15.88 -14.59 25.93
C GLU A 91 17.36 -14.53 26.35
N LYS A 92 18.29 -14.45 25.41
CA LYS A 92 19.74 -14.33 25.63
C LYS A 92 20.24 -12.88 25.59
N GLY A 93 19.33 -11.89 25.57
CA GLY A 93 19.68 -10.47 25.53
C GLY A 93 20.27 -10.01 24.17
N LYS A 94 20.26 -10.86 23.14
CA LYS A 94 20.66 -10.46 21.80
C LYS A 94 19.49 -9.79 21.10
N SER A 95 19.77 -8.70 20.37
CA SER A 95 18.77 -8.05 19.54
C SER A 95 18.07 -9.11 18.69
N ALA A 96 16.76 -9.24 18.85
CA ALA A 96 15.98 -10.00 17.90
C ALA A 96 16.18 -9.33 16.52
N SER A 97 16.38 -10.12 15.48
CA SER A 97 16.34 -9.62 14.12
C SER A 97 14.99 -8.92 13.95
N GLY A 98 14.99 -7.57 13.90
CA GLY A 98 13.79 -6.80 13.95
C GLY A 98 12.90 -7.17 12.79
N LYS A 99 11.74 -7.73 13.04
CA LYS A 99 10.64 -7.59 12.08
C LYS A 99 10.33 -6.09 12.10
N ALA A 100 10.58 -5.43 11.00
CA ALA A 100 10.06 -4.09 10.81
C ALA A 100 8.59 -4.12 11.19
N GLY A 101 8.16 -3.20 12.03
CA GLY A 101 6.75 -3.07 12.38
C GLY A 101 5.93 -2.94 11.10
N SER A 102 4.63 -3.13 11.17
CA SER A 102 3.69 -2.99 10.05
C SER A 102 3.69 -1.54 9.55
N ALA A 103 4.79 -1.14 8.90
CA ALA A 103 4.87 0.10 8.17
C ALA A 103 3.88 0.07 7.00
N VAL A 104 3.41 1.25 6.62
CA VAL A 104 2.32 1.45 5.65
C VAL A 104 2.54 0.69 4.34
N GLY A 105 3.73 0.74 3.76
CA GLY A 105 4.06 0.06 2.50
C GLY A 105 4.77 -1.27 2.65
N HIS A 106 5.24 -1.60 3.85
CA HIS A 106 6.17 -2.70 4.07
C HIS A 106 5.59 -4.07 3.70
N MET A 107 4.31 -4.30 3.95
CA MET A 107 3.65 -5.59 3.70
C MET A 107 2.92 -5.65 2.36
N GLY A 108 3.08 -4.65 1.49
CA GLY A 108 2.41 -4.65 0.20
C GLY A 108 0.91 -4.43 0.29
N LEU A 109 0.45 -3.60 1.21
CA LEU A 109 -0.96 -3.22 1.34
C LEU A 109 -1.39 -2.32 0.17
N LEU A 110 -2.64 -2.47 -0.26
CA LEU A 110 -3.24 -1.60 -1.28
C LEU A 110 -3.81 -0.36 -0.61
N HIS A 111 -3.30 0.81 -0.99
CA HIS A 111 -3.73 2.12 -0.50
C HIS A 111 -4.67 2.79 -1.48
N SER A 112 -5.66 3.54 -0.96
CA SER A 112 -6.63 4.27 -1.78
C SER A 112 -6.94 5.64 -1.18
N PHE A 113 -6.99 6.67 -2.03
CA PHE A 113 -7.35 8.03 -1.62
C PHE A 113 -7.98 8.82 -2.79
N TRP A 114 -8.57 9.98 -2.47
CA TRP A 114 -9.17 10.85 -3.48
C TRP A 114 -8.11 11.70 -4.17
N LEU A 115 -8.20 11.83 -5.49
CA LEU A 115 -7.45 12.81 -6.26
C LEU A 115 -8.37 13.90 -6.78
N GLY A 116 -7.94 15.14 -6.68
CA GLY A 116 -8.48 16.30 -7.36
C GLY A 116 -7.65 16.70 -8.57
N ASN A 117 -8.06 17.77 -9.25
CA ASN A 117 -7.37 18.28 -10.45
C ASN A 117 -6.03 18.97 -10.11
N ALA A 118 -5.76 19.25 -8.84
CA ALA A 118 -4.56 19.87 -8.35
C ALA A 118 -4.09 19.23 -7.02
N ILE A 119 -2.81 19.39 -6.69
CA ILE A 119 -2.23 18.86 -5.46
C ILE A 119 -2.97 19.40 -4.23
N VAL A 120 -3.23 20.72 -4.18
CA VAL A 120 -3.94 21.36 -3.06
C VAL A 120 -5.36 20.83 -2.92
N GLU A 121 -6.04 20.57 -4.03
CA GLU A 121 -7.38 19.98 -4.03
C GLU A 121 -7.32 18.54 -3.52
N SER A 122 -6.37 17.74 -4.00
CA SER A 122 -6.14 16.37 -3.51
C SER A 122 -5.88 16.33 -2.01
N ILE A 123 -5.04 17.23 -1.48
CA ILE A 123 -4.81 17.35 -0.05
C ILE A 123 -6.13 17.68 0.67
N TRP A 124 -6.86 18.69 0.19
CA TRP A 124 -8.13 19.12 0.78
C TRP A 124 -9.17 17.99 0.84
N LEU A 125 -9.30 17.21 -0.23
CA LEU A 125 -10.26 16.10 -0.30
C LEU A 125 -9.96 14.99 0.72
N ASN A 126 -8.71 14.85 1.14
CA ASN A 126 -8.26 13.77 2.03
C ASN A 126 -8.02 14.22 3.49
N LEU A 127 -8.13 15.51 3.82
CA LEU A 127 -7.98 15.97 5.20
C LEU A 127 -9.09 15.43 6.10
N PHE A 128 -8.73 14.89 7.25
CA PHE A 128 -9.67 14.58 8.32
C PHE A 128 -9.99 15.82 9.15
N THR A 129 -11.26 15.99 9.49
CA THR A 129 -11.69 16.92 10.54
C THR A 129 -11.46 16.30 11.91
N ARG A 130 -11.62 17.08 12.96
CA ARG A 130 -11.56 16.56 14.34
C ARG A 130 -12.66 15.53 14.60
N GLU A 131 -13.83 15.73 14.02
CA GLU A 131 -14.97 14.81 14.08
C GLU A 131 -14.64 13.49 13.36
N ASP A 132 -14.06 13.56 12.15
CA ASP A 132 -13.63 12.38 11.41
C ASP A 132 -12.63 11.54 12.23
N ILE A 133 -11.68 12.21 12.91
CA ILE A 133 -10.68 11.53 13.76
C ILE A 133 -11.34 10.91 14.98
N ALA A 134 -12.26 11.61 15.63
CA ALA A 134 -12.97 11.11 16.81
C ALA A 134 -13.80 9.85 16.51
N GLU A 135 -14.26 9.69 15.27
CA GLU A 135 -14.98 8.52 14.78
C GLU A 135 -14.06 7.37 14.32
N LEU A 136 -12.73 7.58 14.23
CA LEU A 136 -11.77 6.52 13.94
C LEU A 136 -11.50 5.69 15.20
N VAL A 137 -12.27 4.64 15.39
CA VAL A 137 -12.15 3.74 16.57
C VAL A 137 -10.72 3.21 16.77
N MET A 138 -9.97 3.05 15.69
CA MET A 138 -8.58 2.58 15.70
C MET A 138 -7.62 3.59 16.34
N TYR A 139 -7.89 4.91 16.20
CA TYR A 139 -7.01 6.00 16.61
C TYR A 139 -7.84 7.12 17.26
N PRO A 140 -8.02 7.07 18.58
CA PRO A 140 -8.92 7.98 19.29
C PRO A 140 -8.43 9.44 19.35
N SER A 141 -7.19 9.70 18.92
CA SER A 141 -6.61 11.05 18.92
C SER A 141 -5.74 11.28 17.68
N LEU A 142 -5.56 12.55 17.31
CA LEU A 142 -4.60 12.93 16.27
C LEU A 142 -3.17 12.61 16.71
N GLY A 143 -2.81 12.91 17.94
CA GLY A 143 -1.45 12.82 18.45
C GLY A 143 -0.56 13.98 18.00
N VAL A 144 0.73 13.85 18.28
CA VAL A 144 1.78 14.82 17.97
C VAL A 144 2.63 14.29 16.82
N ALA A 145 3.06 15.16 15.92
CA ALA A 145 3.87 14.75 14.78
C ALA A 145 5.34 14.48 15.19
N PRO A 146 6.04 13.54 14.54
CA PRO A 146 7.45 13.26 14.85
C PRO A 146 8.38 14.46 14.69
N TRP A 147 8.08 15.40 13.80
CA TRP A 147 8.84 16.66 13.70
C TRP A 147 8.58 17.65 14.85
N GLU A 148 7.51 17.46 15.59
CA GLU A 148 7.26 18.23 16.82
C GLU A 148 7.95 17.59 18.02
N GLN A 149 7.87 16.27 18.13
CA GLN A 149 8.49 15.47 19.18
C GLN A 149 9.01 14.15 18.61
N MET A 150 10.32 14.07 18.37
CA MET A 150 10.96 12.83 17.95
C MET A 150 11.23 11.95 19.19
N PRO A 151 10.86 10.66 19.16
CA PRO A 151 11.20 9.73 20.24
C PRO A 151 12.72 9.55 20.37
N ALA A 152 13.18 9.23 21.58
CA ALA A 152 14.56 8.91 21.86
C ALA A 152 14.83 7.39 21.95
N GLY A 153 13.80 6.57 21.75
CA GLY A 153 13.86 5.12 21.71
C GLY A 153 12.61 4.54 21.07
N GLU A 154 12.62 3.24 20.78
CA GLU A 154 11.53 2.56 20.08
C GLU A 154 10.28 2.32 20.96
N ASP A 155 10.40 2.51 22.26
CA ASP A 155 9.30 2.32 23.24
C ASP A 155 9.36 3.31 24.41
N ASP A 156 9.88 4.51 24.21
CA ASP A 156 9.77 5.60 25.18
C ASP A 156 8.33 6.16 25.25
N GLU A 157 8.09 7.15 26.05
CA GLU A 157 6.78 7.77 26.21
C GLU A 157 6.23 8.34 24.90
N ILE A 158 7.08 9.00 24.11
CA ILE A 158 6.71 9.59 22.83
C ILE A 158 6.39 8.48 21.82
N ALA A 159 7.21 7.44 21.73
CA ALA A 159 6.97 6.29 20.86
C ALA A 159 5.64 5.60 21.20
N ARG A 160 5.30 5.43 22.50
CA ARG A 160 4.02 4.87 22.94
C ARG A 160 2.84 5.76 22.56
N ALA A 161 2.98 7.07 22.70
CA ALA A 161 1.96 8.03 22.27
C ALA A 161 1.74 7.97 20.75
N LEU A 162 2.81 7.85 19.95
CA LEU A 162 2.73 7.66 18.51
C LEU A 162 2.02 6.34 18.13
N LYS A 163 2.33 5.23 18.80
CA LYS A 163 1.63 3.94 18.57
C LYS A 163 0.11 4.03 18.79
N ALA A 164 -0.34 4.91 19.68
CA ALA A 164 -1.74 5.08 20.04
C ALA A 164 -2.48 6.13 19.20
N SER A 165 -1.81 6.92 18.35
CA SER A 165 -2.36 8.08 17.65
C SER A 165 -2.41 7.89 16.14
N LEU A 166 -3.29 8.67 15.49
CA LEU A 166 -3.38 8.70 14.02
C LEU A 166 -2.09 9.23 13.39
N MET A 167 -1.48 10.28 13.97
CA MET A 167 -0.25 10.86 13.43
C MET A 167 0.90 9.86 13.41
N GLY A 168 1.03 9.06 14.47
CA GLY A 168 2.03 7.99 14.49
C GLY A 168 1.74 6.86 13.50
N ARG A 169 0.50 6.74 12.98
CA ARG A 169 0.21 5.82 11.88
C ARG A 169 0.50 6.43 10.52
N LEU A 170 0.22 7.72 10.34
CA LEU A 170 0.50 8.44 9.09
C LEU A 170 2.01 8.66 8.89
N VAL A 171 2.76 8.87 9.99
CA VAL A 171 4.23 9.00 10.00
C VAL A 171 4.78 8.03 11.05
N PRO A 172 4.88 6.73 10.70
CA PRO A 172 5.07 5.68 11.70
C PRO A 172 6.49 5.58 12.27
N VAL A 173 7.43 6.39 11.81
CA VAL A 173 8.84 6.32 12.24
C VAL A 173 9.34 4.88 12.22
N GLY A 174 9.10 4.20 11.11
CA GLY A 174 9.44 2.78 10.93
C GLY A 174 10.92 2.50 10.95
N LYS A 175 11.74 3.53 10.73
CA LYS A 175 13.19 3.52 10.88
C LYS A 175 13.64 4.80 11.59
N PHE A 176 14.61 4.67 12.49
CA PHE A 176 15.36 5.80 13.00
C PHE A 176 16.56 6.04 12.11
N CYS A 177 16.72 7.26 11.68
CA CYS A 177 17.81 7.71 10.79
C CYS A 177 18.44 8.98 11.33
N LEU A 178 19.75 9.16 11.06
CA LEU A 178 20.46 10.42 11.21
C LEU A 178 21.48 10.52 10.09
N LEU A 179 21.36 11.54 9.26
CA LEU A 179 22.31 11.82 8.18
C LEU A 179 23.66 12.28 8.76
N ALA A 180 24.72 11.82 8.14
CA ALA A 180 26.08 12.25 8.36
C ALA A 180 26.71 12.66 7.01
N ASP A 181 27.88 13.27 7.03
CA ASP A 181 28.55 13.77 5.82
C ASP A 181 28.75 12.68 4.75
N THR A 182 29.10 11.47 5.18
CA THR A 182 29.45 10.36 4.29
C THR A 182 28.47 9.19 4.34
N GLY A 183 27.30 9.35 4.97
CA GLY A 183 26.34 8.25 5.11
C GLY A 183 25.19 8.55 6.06
N LEU A 184 24.71 7.54 6.75
CA LEU A 184 23.69 7.69 7.77
C LEU A 184 23.89 6.71 8.93
N HIS A 185 23.47 7.12 10.12
CA HIS A 185 23.21 6.23 11.24
C HIS A 185 21.79 5.66 11.05
N TYR A 186 21.62 4.38 11.31
CA TYR A 186 20.42 3.67 10.89
C TYR A 186 20.04 2.53 11.84
N SER A 187 18.78 2.54 12.28
CA SER A 187 18.23 1.53 13.17
C SER A 187 16.78 1.20 12.80
N ASP A 188 16.26 0.08 13.32
CA ASP A 188 14.82 -0.13 13.33
C ASP A 188 14.15 0.95 14.17
N GLY A 189 12.96 1.34 13.74
CA GLY A 189 12.15 2.33 14.41
C GLY A 189 11.04 1.71 15.28
N ILE A 190 9.92 2.42 15.36
CA ILE A 190 8.77 2.02 16.16
C ILE A 190 8.06 0.81 15.54
N ALA A 191 7.78 -0.21 16.34
CA ALA A 191 6.95 -1.34 15.95
C ALA A 191 5.47 -1.01 16.23
N HIS A 192 4.68 -0.83 15.16
CA HIS A 192 3.25 -0.57 15.26
C HIS A 192 2.43 -1.85 15.17
N ALA A 193 1.30 -1.87 15.86
CA ALA A 193 0.28 -2.90 15.69
C ALA A 193 -0.28 -2.88 14.26
N GLY A 194 -0.59 -4.03 13.70
CA GLY A 194 -1.13 -4.19 12.36
C GLY A 194 -2.65 -4.37 12.31
N TYR A 195 -3.16 -4.68 11.13
CA TYR A 195 -4.60 -4.91 10.92
C TYR A 195 -5.11 -6.13 11.70
N LEU A 196 -4.26 -7.12 11.97
CA LEU A 196 -4.62 -8.28 12.78
C LEU A 196 -4.90 -7.92 14.25
N GLU A 197 -4.31 -6.83 14.73
CA GLU A 197 -4.54 -6.25 16.06
C GLU A 197 -5.56 -5.08 16.00
N GLY A 198 -6.31 -4.96 14.92
CA GLY A 198 -7.33 -3.92 14.76
C GLY A 198 -6.80 -2.53 14.43
N LYS A 199 -5.55 -2.42 13.96
CA LYS A 199 -4.91 -1.15 13.57
C LYS A 199 -4.52 -1.17 12.11
N ALA A 200 -4.99 -0.23 11.33
CA ALA A 200 -4.65 -0.10 9.91
C ALA A 200 -4.45 1.37 9.53
N ASP A 201 -3.71 1.62 8.47
CA ASP A 201 -3.69 2.93 7.85
C ASP A 201 -5.09 3.26 7.30
N PRO A 202 -5.60 4.47 7.46
CA PRO A 202 -6.94 4.84 6.98
C PRO A 202 -7.14 4.67 5.47
N THR A 203 -6.07 4.68 4.68
CA THR A 203 -6.11 4.49 3.23
C THR A 203 -6.21 3.02 2.81
N VAL A 204 -6.07 2.07 3.75
CA VAL A 204 -6.14 0.64 3.50
C VAL A 204 -7.56 0.13 3.68
N SER A 205 -8.02 -0.70 2.75
CA SER A 205 -9.33 -1.36 2.84
C SER A 205 -9.22 -2.62 3.71
N VAL A 206 -9.94 -2.65 4.82
CA VAL A 206 -9.95 -3.77 5.78
C VAL A 206 -11.37 -4.25 6.01
N ASP A 207 -11.56 -5.56 6.03
CA ASP A 207 -12.77 -6.21 6.54
C ASP A 207 -12.46 -6.82 7.91
N PHE A 208 -13.05 -6.27 8.96
CA PHE A 208 -12.90 -6.72 10.35
C PHE A 208 -13.99 -7.71 10.78
N ALA A 209 -15.00 -7.99 9.94
CA ALA A 209 -16.09 -8.90 10.29
C ALA A 209 -15.66 -10.37 10.44
N PRO A 210 -14.74 -10.92 9.61
CA PRO A 210 -14.23 -12.26 9.80
C PRO A 210 -13.43 -12.42 11.11
N LYS A 211 -13.39 -13.63 11.66
CA LYS A 211 -12.56 -13.97 12.83
C LYS A 211 -11.09 -13.52 12.70
N LYS A 212 -10.55 -13.56 11.48
CA LYS A 212 -9.28 -12.93 11.11
C LYS A 212 -9.60 -11.82 10.13
N PRO A 213 -9.24 -10.57 10.44
CA PRO A 213 -9.39 -9.47 9.51
C PRO A 213 -8.71 -9.74 8.17
N VAL A 214 -9.34 -9.28 7.10
CA VAL A 214 -8.84 -9.41 5.73
C VAL A 214 -8.54 -8.03 5.18
N VAL A 215 -7.43 -7.89 4.44
CA VAL A 215 -7.04 -6.64 3.79
C VAL A 215 -6.86 -6.85 2.29
N LEU A 216 -6.96 -5.76 1.53
CA LEU A 216 -6.58 -5.77 0.12
C LEU A 216 -5.06 -5.67 -0.01
N TRP A 217 -4.49 -6.63 -0.73
CA TRP A 217 -3.06 -6.72 -0.99
C TRP A 217 -2.72 -6.23 -2.39
N VAL A 218 -1.55 -5.64 -2.54
CA VAL A 218 -0.94 -5.39 -3.85
C VAL A 218 -0.68 -6.73 -4.55
N ASN A 219 -1.18 -6.85 -5.77
CA ASN A 219 -0.93 -7.98 -6.63
C ASN A 219 -0.45 -7.49 -8.00
N PRO A 220 0.84 -7.64 -8.37
CA PRO A 220 1.36 -7.18 -9.65
C PRO A 220 0.65 -7.80 -10.88
N GLY A 221 0.08 -8.99 -10.72
CA GLY A 221 -0.74 -9.63 -11.77
C GLY A 221 -2.18 -9.14 -11.83
N LYS A 222 -2.57 -8.21 -10.94
CA LYS A 222 -3.94 -7.73 -10.84
C LYS A 222 -3.95 -6.22 -10.58
N ARG A 223 -4.30 -5.44 -11.59
CA ARG A 223 -4.39 -3.98 -11.45
C ARG A 223 -5.45 -3.58 -10.40
N PRO A 224 -5.19 -2.53 -9.60
CA PRO A 224 -6.06 -2.12 -8.48
C PRO A 224 -7.51 -1.80 -8.85
N TRP A 225 -7.78 -1.35 -10.08
CA TRP A 225 -9.14 -1.08 -10.54
C TRP A 225 -10.08 -2.28 -10.44
N ARG A 226 -9.56 -3.50 -10.47
CA ARG A 226 -10.33 -4.73 -10.28
C ARG A 226 -10.81 -4.91 -8.84
N GLU A 227 -10.23 -4.17 -7.89
CA GLU A 227 -10.65 -4.13 -6.49
C GLU A 227 -11.60 -2.96 -6.18
N LEU A 228 -11.95 -2.13 -7.19
CA LEU A 228 -12.73 -0.91 -6.97
C LEU A 228 -14.08 -1.17 -6.28
N THR A 229 -14.72 -2.30 -6.59
CA THR A 229 -15.96 -2.72 -5.92
C THR A 229 -15.77 -3.01 -4.43
N SER A 230 -14.63 -3.57 -4.05
CA SER A 230 -14.27 -3.81 -2.65
C SER A 230 -13.87 -2.51 -1.95
N ILE A 231 -13.09 -1.66 -2.62
CA ILE A 231 -12.64 -0.35 -2.11
C ILE A 231 -13.83 0.56 -1.80
N LEU A 232 -14.87 0.53 -2.64
CA LEU A 232 -16.07 1.38 -2.53
C LEU A 232 -17.24 0.69 -1.79
N GLN A 233 -17.02 -0.46 -1.19
CA GLN A 233 -18.09 -1.22 -0.55
C GLN A 233 -18.81 -0.47 0.56
N PHE A 234 -18.14 0.46 1.22
CA PHE A 234 -18.72 1.32 2.26
C PHE A 234 -19.89 2.20 1.76
N ILE A 235 -20.07 2.36 0.45
CA ILE A 235 -21.21 3.10 -0.15
C ILE A 235 -22.53 2.36 0.07
N GLU A 236 -22.51 1.04 0.25
CA GLU A 236 -23.70 0.25 0.56
C GLU A 236 -24.16 0.55 2.01
N GLN A 237 -25.22 1.34 2.12
CA GLN A 237 -25.80 1.69 3.41
C GLN A 237 -26.37 0.46 4.12
N GLY A 238 -26.08 0.33 5.42
CA GLY A 238 -26.60 -0.73 6.27
C GLY A 238 -25.81 -2.04 6.22
N ASN A 239 -24.78 -2.16 5.43
CA ASN A 239 -23.93 -3.36 5.43
C ASN A 239 -22.79 -3.17 6.45
N THR A 240 -22.81 -3.96 7.53
CA THR A 240 -21.75 -4.00 8.54
C THR A 240 -20.65 -4.99 8.22
N SER A 241 -20.81 -5.77 7.15
CA SER A 241 -19.84 -6.75 6.68
C SER A 241 -19.17 -6.30 5.40
N GLY A 242 -17.88 -6.59 5.27
CA GLY A 242 -17.09 -6.30 4.10
C GLY A 242 -16.03 -5.21 4.32
N PHE A 243 -15.38 -4.84 3.23
CA PHE A 243 -14.27 -3.87 3.28
C PHE A 243 -14.73 -2.46 3.65
N ASP A 244 -14.04 -1.86 4.61
CA ASP A 244 -14.14 -0.45 4.95
C ASP A 244 -12.81 0.24 4.64
N THR A 245 -12.89 1.40 3.97
CA THR A 245 -11.75 2.26 3.65
C THR A 245 -11.97 3.60 4.33
N PRO A 246 -11.53 3.77 5.58
CA PRO A 246 -11.86 4.94 6.40
C PRO A 246 -11.54 6.27 5.71
N GLN A 247 -10.42 6.36 4.97
CA GLN A 247 -10.01 7.55 4.23
C GLN A 247 -11.09 8.00 3.25
N LEU A 248 -11.60 7.11 2.44
CA LEU A 248 -12.62 7.42 1.44
C LEU A 248 -13.98 7.66 2.09
N LYS A 249 -14.35 6.82 3.03
CA LYS A 249 -15.66 6.88 3.70
C LYS A 249 -15.87 8.18 4.47
N ARG A 250 -14.91 8.57 5.30
CA ARG A 250 -15.03 9.73 6.17
C ARG A 250 -15.04 11.05 5.40
N THR A 251 -14.26 11.13 4.35
CA THR A 251 -14.16 12.37 3.56
C THR A 251 -15.15 12.45 2.39
N LEU A 252 -15.96 11.42 2.16
CA LEU A 252 -16.94 11.35 1.07
C LEU A 252 -17.88 12.59 1.00
N LYS A 253 -18.39 13.06 2.14
CA LYS A 253 -19.27 14.23 2.20
C LYS A 253 -18.57 15.50 1.70
N ARG A 254 -17.26 15.63 1.95
CA ARG A 254 -16.47 16.76 1.45
C ARG A 254 -16.32 16.66 -0.06
N VAL A 255 -15.91 15.49 -0.57
CA VAL A 255 -15.79 15.24 -2.01
C VAL A 255 -17.10 15.62 -2.72
N SER A 256 -18.24 15.12 -2.22
CA SER A 256 -19.56 15.37 -2.81
C SER A 256 -19.99 16.86 -2.84
N ARG A 257 -19.38 17.70 -2.02
CA ARG A 257 -19.75 19.13 -1.90
C ARG A 257 -18.74 20.08 -2.52
N SER A 258 -17.50 19.63 -2.70
CA SER A 258 -16.38 20.53 -3.01
C SER A 258 -15.95 20.48 -4.47
N VAL A 259 -16.24 19.38 -5.19
CA VAL A 259 -15.76 19.18 -6.56
C VAL A 259 -16.85 18.56 -7.43
N GLU A 260 -16.82 18.88 -8.72
CA GLU A 260 -17.72 18.28 -9.72
C GLU A 260 -17.21 16.90 -10.19
N GLN A 261 -15.90 16.73 -10.18
CA GLN A 261 -15.24 15.46 -10.52
C GLN A 261 -14.02 15.23 -9.62
N PHE A 262 -13.70 13.97 -9.44
CA PHE A 262 -12.54 13.50 -8.68
C PHE A 262 -12.02 12.19 -9.27
N ALA A 263 -10.83 11.79 -8.90
CA ALA A 263 -10.37 10.43 -9.15
C ALA A 263 -10.24 9.65 -7.83
N ILE A 264 -10.33 8.33 -7.96
CA ILE A 264 -9.88 7.40 -6.95
C ILE A 264 -8.53 6.86 -7.41
N TRP A 265 -7.50 7.19 -6.65
CA TRP A 265 -6.21 6.56 -6.82
C TRP A 265 -6.11 5.34 -5.91
N SER A 266 -5.63 4.23 -6.45
CA SER A 266 -5.33 3.04 -5.68
C SER A 266 -4.03 2.44 -6.15
N GLY A 267 -3.16 2.06 -5.22
CA GLY A 267 -1.86 1.51 -5.58
C GLY A 267 -1.04 1.06 -4.39
N GLY A 268 0.12 0.54 -4.70
CA GLY A 268 1.11 0.14 -3.71
C GLY A 268 2.25 -0.65 -4.30
N LEU A 269 3.20 -0.98 -3.43
CA LEU A 269 4.40 -1.74 -3.76
C LEU A 269 4.31 -3.11 -3.09
N ARG A 270 4.44 -4.19 -3.85
CA ARG A 270 4.61 -5.52 -3.29
C ARG A 270 6.06 -5.68 -2.85
N VAL A 271 6.24 -6.13 -1.61
CA VAL A 271 7.56 -6.45 -1.06
C VAL A 271 7.62 -7.90 -0.59
N SER A 272 8.80 -8.49 -0.65
CA SER A 272 9.03 -9.83 -0.10
C SER A 272 8.94 -9.82 1.43
N SER A 273 8.38 -10.89 1.99
CA SER A 273 8.41 -11.14 3.43
C SER A 273 9.74 -11.74 3.91
N ASN A 274 10.63 -12.12 2.99
CA ASN A 274 11.91 -12.73 3.32
C ASN A 274 12.93 -11.64 3.68
N ALA A 275 13.67 -11.86 4.76
CA ALA A 275 14.76 -10.99 5.16
C ALA A 275 15.83 -10.95 4.05
N GLY A 276 16.22 -9.75 3.63
CA GLY A 276 17.23 -9.54 2.59
C GLY A 276 16.69 -9.45 1.16
N GLU A 277 15.45 -9.81 0.89
CA GLU A 277 14.80 -9.60 -0.38
C GLU A 277 13.96 -8.32 -0.32
N GLN A 278 14.21 -7.39 -1.22
CA GLN A 278 13.50 -6.11 -1.26
C GLN A 278 12.26 -6.18 -2.16
N TYR A 279 12.32 -7.00 -3.21
CA TYR A 279 11.27 -7.17 -4.21
C TYR A 279 10.85 -8.62 -4.33
N ALA A 280 9.59 -8.86 -4.65
CA ALA A 280 9.04 -10.21 -4.63
C ALA A 280 9.53 -11.09 -5.78
N SER A 281 9.91 -10.56 -6.94
CA SER A 281 10.13 -11.43 -8.10
C SER A 281 10.98 -10.86 -9.23
N GLY A 282 11.61 -9.72 -9.12
CA GLY A 282 12.37 -9.11 -10.22
C GLY A 282 11.52 -8.64 -11.40
N THR A 283 10.21 -8.53 -11.22
CA THR A 283 9.26 -7.92 -12.14
C THR A 283 8.76 -6.59 -11.57
N ASP A 284 7.85 -5.93 -12.27
CA ASP A 284 7.22 -4.70 -11.81
C ASP A 284 6.38 -5.00 -10.55
N ASP A 285 6.94 -4.70 -9.39
CA ASP A 285 6.30 -4.92 -8.08
C ASP A 285 5.39 -3.75 -7.67
N TYR A 286 5.41 -2.65 -8.41
CA TYR A 286 4.54 -1.51 -8.22
C TYR A 286 3.32 -1.58 -9.14
N VAL A 287 2.15 -1.35 -8.58
CA VAL A 287 0.91 -1.24 -9.33
C VAL A 287 0.09 -0.04 -8.87
N GLN A 288 -0.56 0.61 -9.82
CA GLN A 288 -1.51 1.67 -9.53
C GLN A 288 -2.66 1.67 -10.55
N SER A 289 -3.76 2.26 -10.14
CA SER A 289 -4.89 2.59 -10.99
C SER A 289 -5.48 3.93 -10.54
N GLU A 290 -5.91 4.72 -11.51
CA GLU A 290 -6.54 6.02 -11.31
C GLU A 290 -7.78 6.10 -12.19
N PHE A 291 -8.95 6.41 -11.59
CA PHE A 291 -10.22 6.50 -12.30
C PHE A 291 -10.97 7.76 -11.92
N TRP A 292 -11.27 8.54 -12.93
CA TRP A 292 -12.02 9.79 -12.81
C TRP A 292 -13.53 9.56 -12.86
N LEU A 293 -14.24 10.18 -11.95
CA LEU A 293 -15.69 10.07 -11.81
C LEU A 293 -16.30 11.44 -11.57
N PRO A 294 -17.43 11.76 -12.20
CA PRO A 294 -18.24 12.89 -11.76
C PRO A 294 -18.85 12.59 -10.39
N THR A 295 -18.89 13.59 -9.54
CA THR A 295 -19.40 13.44 -8.16
C THR A 295 -20.86 12.96 -8.13
N SER A 296 -21.66 13.36 -9.11
CA SER A 296 -23.06 12.94 -9.26
C SER A 296 -23.23 11.43 -9.52
N LEU A 297 -22.17 10.76 -9.94
CA LEU A 297 -22.23 9.33 -10.24
C LEU A 297 -22.02 8.46 -8.99
N LEU A 298 -21.33 8.96 -7.98
CA LEU A 298 -20.94 8.18 -6.81
C LEU A 298 -22.14 7.87 -5.90
N GLY A 299 -22.64 6.64 -5.96
CA GLY A 299 -23.77 6.17 -5.16
C GLY A 299 -24.00 4.67 -5.25
N SER A 300 -25.02 4.19 -4.52
CA SER A 300 -25.35 2.76 -4.43
C SER A 300 -25.65 2.12 -5.79
N VAL A 301 -26.32 2.83 -6.69
CA VAL A 301 -26.65 2.31 -8.03
C VAL A 301 -25.43 2.17 -8.90
N PHE A 302 -24.54 3.15 -8.88
CA PHE A 302 -23.24 3.06 -9.55
C PHE A 302 -22.49 1.81 -9.08
N LEU A 303 -22.37 1.64 -7.76
CA LEU A 303 -21.64 0.51 -7.19
C LEU A 303 -22.29 -0.83 -7.56
N ALA A 304 -23.63 -0.93 -7.52
CA ALA A 304 -24.35 -2.13 -7.91
C ALA A 304 -24.11 -2.50 -9.39
N GLN A 305 -24.14 -1.49 -10.27
CA GLN A 305 -23.85 -1.70 -11.69
C GLN A 305 -22.39 -2.07 -11.94
N LEU A 306 -21.44 -1.42 -11.26
CA LEU A 306 -20.04 -1.76 -11.34
C LEU A 306 -19.79 -3.21 -10.89
N LYS A 307 -20.38 -3.64 -9.77
CA LYS A 307 -20.33 -5.03 -9.30
C LYS A 307 -20.85 -6.01 -10.35
N HIS A 308 -21.97 -5.66 -10.98
CA HIS A 308 -22.55 -6.49 -12.03
C HIS A 308 -21.61 -6.63 -13.23
N GLU A 309 -21.07 -5.52 -13.74
CA GLU A 309 -20.15 -5.54 -14.88
C GLU A 309 -18.85 -6.29 -14.56
N MET A 310 -18.26 -6.09 -13.37
CA MET A 310 -17.08 -6.82 -12.94
C MET A 310 -17.32 -8.33 -12.84
N ALA A 311 -18.49 -8.76 -12.35
CA ALA A 311 -18.86 -10.16 -12.31
C ALA A 311 -19.03 -10.77 -13.72
N GLN A 312 -19.52 -9.99 -14.70
CA GLN A 312 -19.58 -10.42 -16.09
C GLN A 312 -18.19 -10.60 -16.69
N LEU A 313 -17.27 -9.67 -16.46
CA LEU A 313 -15.87 -9.79 -16.91
C LEU A 313 -15.16 -11.00 -16.29
N ASP A 314 -15.35 -11.25 -14.99
CA ASP A 314 -14.83 -12.44 -14.32
C ASP A 314 -15.39 -13.74 -14.92
N THR A 315 -16.66 -13.73 -15.33
CA THR A 315 -17.31 -14.89 -15.98
C THR A 315 -16.66 -15.15 -17.35
N VAL A 316 -16.50 -14.13 -18.17
CA VAL A 316 -15.84 -14.24 -19.48
C VAL A 316 -14.40 -14.73 -19.32
N GLN A 317 -13.65 -14.16 -18.38
CA GLN A 317 -12.28 -14.59 -18.10
C GLN A 317 -12.18 -16.07 -17.71
N LYS A 318 -13.08 -16.55 -16.84
CA LYS A 318 -13.15 -17.99 -16.45
C LYS A 318 -13.47 -18.88 -17.65
N GLN A 319 -14.38 -18.46 -18.52
CA GLN A 319 -14.70 -19.20 -19.74
C GLN A 319 -13.51 -19.25 -20.69
N LEU A 320 -12.83 -18.14 -20.91
CA LEU A 320 -11.59 -18.06 -21.69
C LEU A 320 -10.52 -18.98 -21.14
N TRP A 321 -10.27 -18.90 -19.83
CA TRP A 321 -9.30 -19.79 -19.16
C TRP A 321 -9.63 -21.26 -19.40
N GLY A 322 -10.89 -21.64 -19.23
CA GLY A 322 -11.36 -23.01 -19.45
C GLY A 322 -11.22 -23.48 -20.89
N ALA A 323 -11.53 -22.59 -21.86
CA ALA A 323 -11.39 -22.89 -23.29
C ALA A 323 -9.93 -23.10 -23.68
N VAL A 324 -9.04 -22.20 -23.26
CA VAL A 324 -7.59 -22.32 -23.52
C VAL A 324 -7.00 -23.56 -22.84
N ALA A 325 -7.37 -23.81 -21.60
CA ALA A 325 -6.91 -25.01 -20.89
C ALA A 325 -7.36 -26.30 -21.59
N ARG A 326 -8.60 -26.36 -22.10
CA ARG A 326 -9.11 -27.49 -22.86
C ARG A 326 -8.33 -27.69 -24.17
N TYR A 327 -8.11 -26.61 -24.92
CA TYR A 327 -7.35 -26.63 -26.16
C TYR A 327 -5.95 -27.21 -25.96
N PHE A 328 -5.20 -26.72 -24.99
CA PHE A 328 -3.83 -27.19 -24.73
C PHE A 328 -3.79 -28.62 -24.15
N ARG A 329 -4.83 -29.08 -23.42
CA ARG A 329 -4.92 -30.47 -23.02
C ARG A 329 -5.08 -31.40 -24.23
N GLN A 330 -5.95 -31.04 -25.18
CA GLN A 330 -6.15 -31.83 -26.40
C GLN A 330 -4.90 -31.90 -27.26
N LEU A 331 -4.19 -30.76 -27.41
CA LEU A 331 -2.92 -30.72 -28.16
C LEU A 331 -1.81 -31.60 -27.57
N SER A 332 -1.78 -31.74 -26.27
CA SER A 332 -0.66 -32.41 -25.58
C SER A 332 -0.90 -33.89 -25.33
N ASP A 333 -1.93 -34.55 -25.89
CA ASP A 333 -2.32 -35.96 -25.66
C ASP A 333 -2.38 -36.41 -24.18
N ILE A 334 -2.52 -35.46 -23.27
CA ILE A 334 -2.40 -35.61 -21.82
C ILE A 334 -3.68 -36.19 -21.19
N ASP A 335 -4.76 -36.31 -21.94
CA ASP A 335 -6.07 -36.78 -21.43
C ASP A 335 -6.08 -38.26 -20.97
N LYS A 336 -4.99 -38.98 -21.19
CA LYS A 336 -4.94 -40.41 -20.85
C LYS A 336 -4.49 -40.73 -19.43
N SER A 337 -4.08 -39.76 -18.62
CA SER A 337 -3.44 -40.06 -17.31
C SER A 337 -4.32 -39.79 -16.08
N GLY A 338 -5.63 -39.49 -16.21
CA GLY A 338 -6.61 -39.54 -15.10
C GLY A 338 -6.33 -38.65 -13.87
N SER A 339 -5.27 -37.85 -13.82
CA SER A 339 -5.01 -36.93 -12.71
C SER A 339 -5.74 -35.61 -12.96
N GLY A 340 -6.77 -35.30 -12.20
CA GLY A 340 -7.61 -34.09 -12.32
C GLY A 340 -6.90 -32.76 -12.06
N LYS A 341 -5.57 -32.72 -12.01
CA LYS A 341 -4.76 -31.51 -11.91
C LYS A 341 -4.29 -31.10 -13.29
N ALA A 342 -4.65 -29.88 -13.72
CA ALA A 342 -4.09 -29.30 -14.93
C ALA A 342 -2.55 -29.33 -14.82
N GLN A 343 -1.87 -29.86 -15.87
CA GLN A 343 -0.40 -29.86 -15.87
C GLN A 343 0.10 -28.40 -15.85
N PRO A 344 1.25 -28.14 -15.24
CA PRO A 344 1.78 -26.76 -15.09
C PRO A 344 1.85 -25.98 -16.41
N PHE A 345 2.16 -26.66 -17.52
CA PHE A 345 2.18 -26.03 -18.85
C PHE A 345 0.79 -25.54 -19.28
N VAL A 346 -0.25 -26.35 -19.15
CA VAL A 346 -1.64 -25.98 -19.51
C VAL A 346 -2.13 -24.80 -18.67
N ALA A 347 -1.87 -24.86 -17.37
CA ALA A 347 -2.22 -23.77 -16.46
C ALA A 347 -1.48 -22.47 -16.84
N ALA A 348 -0.19 -22.55 -17.18
CA ALA A 348 0.59 -21.38 -17.59
C ALA A 348 0.06 -20.74 -18.89
N GLN A 349 -0.36 -21.54 -19.89
CA GLN A 349 -0.96 -20.98 -21.11
C GLN A 349 -2.33 -20.35 -20.86
N ALA A 350 -3.17 -20.97 -20.07
CA ALA A 350 -4.47 -20.41 -19.68
C ALA A 350 -4.30 -19.15 -18.83
N GLN A 351 -3.27 -19.08 -17.98
CA GLN A 351 -2.94 -17.89 -17.21
C GLN A 351 -2.50 -16.73 -18.11
N LYS A 352 -1.65 -16.96 -19.10
CA LYS A 352 -1.26 -15.94 -20.09
C LYS A 352 -2.47 -15.37 -20.84
N ALA A 353 -3.41 -16.23 -21.22
CA ALA A 353 -4.65 -15.76 -21.87
C ALA A 353 -5.48 -14.87 -20.92
N SER A 354 -5.59 -15.23 -19.66
CA SER A 354 -6.26 -14.42 -18.62
C SER A 354 -5.57 -13.07 -18.43
N GLU A 355 -4.25 -13.05 -18.36
CA GLU A 355 -3.47 -11.82 -18.22
C GLU A 355 -3.71 -10.90 -19.43
N ARG A 356 -3.68 -11.47 -20.64
CA ARG A 356 -3.97 -10.72 -21.86
C ARG A 356 -5.39 -10.16 -21.88
N PHE A 357 -6.37 -10.95 -21.49
CA PHE A 357 -7.77 -10.50 -21.35
C PHE A 357 -7.85 -9.27 -20.44
N TRP A 358 -7.29 -9.35 -19.23
CA TRP A 358 -7.35 -8.26 -18.27
C TRP A 358 -6.57 -7.01 -18.72
N GLN A 359 -5.45 -7.17 -19.45
CA GLN A 359 -4.74 -6.05 -20.08
C GLN A 359 -5.60 -5.33 -21.12
N LEU A 360 -6.40 -6.07 -21.90
CA LEU A 360 -7.32 -5.48 -22.86
C LEU A 360 -8.49 -4.77 -22.19
N CYS A 361 -9.06 -5.39 -21.14
CA CYS A 361 -10.12 -4.78 -20.33
C CYS A 361 -9.64 -3.47 -19.67
N GLU A 362 -8.40 -3.40 -19.20
CA GLU A 362 -7.84 -2.21 -18.56
C GLU A 362 -7.86 -1.00 -19.50
N ARG A 363 -7.62 -1.18 -20.79
CA ARG A 363 -7.68 -0.10 -21.77
C ARG A 363 -9.07 0.55 -21.89
N GLN A 364 -10.12 -0.18 -21.54
CA GLN A 364 -11.51 0.26 -21.60
C GLN A 364 -12.13 0.45 -20.22
N ALA A 365 -11.34 0.30 -19.15
CA ALA A 365 -11.84 0.32 -17.78
C ALA A 365 -12.50 1.66 -17.42
N GLN A 366 -11.90 2.79 -17.81
CA GLN A 366 -12.49 4.10 -17.57
C GLN A 366 -13.86 4.26 -18.30
N ALA A 367 -13.95 3.79 -19.55
CA ALA A 367 -15.21 3.84 -20.30
C ALA A 367 -16.29 2.95 -19.66
N LEU A 368 -15.92 1.77 -19.17
CA LEU A 368 -16.82 0.87 -18.43
C LEU A 368 -17.32 1.52 -17.13
N ILE A 369 -16.42 2.12 -16.38
CA ILE A 369 -16.74 2.79 -15.12
C ILE A 369 -17.69 3.97 -15.37
N ASN A 370 -17.43 4.80 -16.38
CA ASN A 370 -18.30 5.91 -16.76
C ASN A 370 -19.69 5.42 -17.19
N ALA A 371 -19.76 4.26 -17.85
CA ALA A 371 -21.02 3.65 -18.28
C ALA A 371 -21.81 2.97 -17.14
N CYS A 372 -21.30 2.91 -15.89
CA CYS A 372 -22.01 2.45 -14.72
C CYS A 372 -22.95 3.52 -14.12
N GLY A 373 -23.45 4.45 -14.93
CA GLY A 373 -24.40 5.49 -14.56
C GLY A 373 -25.87 5.12 -14.77
N PHE A 374 -26.76 6.08 -14.49
CA PHE A 374 -28.20 5.90 -14.40
C PHE A 374 -28.97 5.97 -15.71
N THR A 375 -28.34 6.40 -16.82
CA THR A 375 -29.06 6.74 -18.04
C THR A 375 -29.36 5.51 -18.91
N GLU A 376 -30.42 5.56 -19.70
CA GLU A 376 -30.75 4.54 -20.74
C GLU A 376 -29.56 4.39 -21.73
N ASP A 377 -28.91 5.48 -22.08
CA ASP A 377 -27.71 5.49 -22.94
C ASP A 377 -26.56 4.71 -22.30
N ALA A 378 -26.39 4.81 -21.00
CA ALA A 378 -25.38 4.05 -20.26
C ALA A 378 -25.57 2.53 -20.37
N LYS A 379 -26.81 2.05 -20.40
CA LYS A 379 -27.11 0.62 -20.61
C LYS A 379 -26.67 0.15 -22.00
N SER A 380 -26.95 0.94 -23.01
CA SER A 380 -26.56 0.65 -24.39
C SER A 380 -25.03 0.67 -24.54
N GLN A 381 -24.36 1.64 -23.92
CA GLN A 381 -22.90 1.72 -23.91
C GLN A 381 -22.27 0.52 -23.21
N ARG A 382 -22.76 0.09 -22.04
CA ARG A 382 -22.28 -1.13 -21.36
C ARG A 382 -22.41 -2.36 -22.23
N LEU A 383 -23.56 -2.51 -22.93
CA LEU A 383 -23.79 -3.64 -23.82
C LEU A 383 -22.81 -3.65 -25.00
N GLN A 384 -22.50 -2.49 -25.55
CA GLN A 384 -21.51 -2.33 -26.63
C GLN A 384 -20.10 -2.65 -26.11
N LEU A 385 -19.70 -2.11 -24.96
CA LEU A 385 -18.40 -2.42 -24.33
C LEU A 385 -18.23 -3.91 -24.03
N ARG A 386 -19.28 -4.61 -23.56
CA ARG A 386 -19.22 -6.06 -23.38
C ARG A 386 -18.89 -6.82 -24.67
N LYS A 387 -19.40 -6.34 -25.83
CA LYS A 387 -19.08 -6.94 -27.11
C LYS A 387 -17.60 -6.74 -27.48
N THR A 388 -17.02 -5.57 -27.17
CA THR A 388 -15.59 -5.30 -27.43
C THR A 388 -14.66 -6.10 -26.51
N PHE A 389 -15.09 -6.48 -25.31
CA PHE A 389 -14.32 -7.36 -24.42
C PHE A 389 -14.39 -8.85 -24.84
N ALA A 390 -15.35 -9.23 -25.68
CA ALA A 390 -15.54 -10.61 -26.12
C ALA A 390 -14.85 -10.93 -27.45
N VAL A 391 -14.30 -9.93 -28.13
CA VAL A 391 -13.55 -10.03 -29.40
C VAL A 391 -12.06 -9.91 -29.11
#